data_533ab56c44a068a72b119138d8f1e866
#
_entry.id   533ab56c44a068a72b119138d8f1e866
#
_cell.length_a   1.000
_cell.length_b   1.000
_cell.length_c   1.000
_cell.angle_alpha   90.00
_cell.angle_beta   90.00
_cell.angle_gamma   90.00
#
_symmetry.space_group_name_H-M   'P 1'
#
loop_
_entity.id
_entity.type
_entity.pdbx_description
1 polymer ?
#
loop_
_entity_poly.entity_id
_entity_poly.type
_entity_poly.pdbx_seq_one_letter_code
_entity_poly.pdbx_strand_id
1 'polypeptide(L)'
;MRRFTIHAAAVLAALALPMLPVAAQAPMAATASEDARLTSFLDGEFAEWVKGQPQLATRLGLKTDGDKWNDISDAAADAQVKWRQASAARMKAMIDRAKLSAEGQVNYDIWALEAERAALSNANRIYRPPFYSRLYSLHSQLPDFLINTHSVADATDLKNYIARVRGIPAQLDLGLERTRASERAGVRAPKFQIENIIVGATKLTSGAPFGDGPDAALWADVKAKTEKLVAAGTLPRAEADALLAEARTAILALKPAYGRVIDWATASLATAPSGRVGAGSLPGGAAYYANELKLNTTTELTAEQIHQTGLKEVARIEAEQDALARLAGLKDRHAFYAQRAAMF
;
A
#
# COMPACT_ATOMS: atom_id res chain seq x y z
N MET A 1 33.38 -5.72 -41.82
CA MET A 1 34.61 -6.13 -42.51
C MET A 1 35.81 -5.54 -41.80
N ARG A 2 36.84 -6.29 -41.63
CA ARG A 2 38.22 -6.16 -41.13
C ARG A 2 38.39 -6.64 -39.69
N ARG A 3 38.87 -7.90 -39.65
CA ARG A 3 39.52 -8.56 -38.51
C ARG A 3 40.94 -8.00 -38.38
N PHE A 4 41.36 -7.70 -37.15
CA PHE A 4 42.78 -7.54 -36.83
C PHE A 4 43.18 -8.67 -35.89
N THR A 5 44.04 -9.54 -36.40
CA THR A 5 44.80 -10.56 -35.67
C THR A 5 46.15 -9.99 -35.30
N ILE A 6 46.53 -9.98 -34.04
CA ILE A 6 47.89 -9.68 -33.59
C ILE A 6 48.45 -10.96 -32.95
N HIS A 7 49.51 -11.49 -33.57
CA HIS A 7 50.34 -12.56 -33.02
C HIS A 7 51.45 -11.91 -32.18
N ALA A 8 51.61 -12.38 -30.95
CA ALA A 8 52.83 -12.10 -30.17
C ALA A 8 53.33 -13.44 -29.62
N ALA A 9 54.46 -13.84 -30.14
CA ALA A 9 55.26 -14.95 -29.63
C ALA A 9 56.07 -14.50 -28.42
N ALA A 10 55.97 -15.16 -27.29
CA ALA A 10 56.83 -14.94 -26.14
C ALA A 10 57.59 -16.22 -25.79
N VAL A 11 58.89 -16.09 -25.69
CA VAL A 11 59.90 -17.11 -25.41
C VAL A 11 59.83 -17.51 -23.94
N LEU A 12 59.72 -18.81 -23.66
CA LEU A 12 59.82 -19.38 -22.31
C LEU A 12 61.31 -19.54 -21.92
N ALA A 13 61.71 -18.86 -20.85
CA ALA A 13 62.90 -19.23 -20.10
C ALA A 13 62.49 -19.87 -18.78
N ALA A 14 62.70 -21.18 -18.62
CA ALA A 14 62.42 -21.94 -17.42
C ALA A 14 63.55 -21.76 -16.39
N LEU A 15 63.24 -21.10 -15.26
CA LEU A 15 64.04 -21.11 -14.04
C LEU A 15 63.34 -22.01 -13.01
N ALA A 16 63.92 -23.17 -12.76
CA ALA A 16 63.44 -24.08 -11.70
C ALA A 16 63.88 -23.56 -10.33
N LEU A 17 62.94 -23.07 -9.51
CA LEU A 17 63.12 -22.81 -8.09
C LEU A 17 62.45 -23.94 -7.29
N PRO A 18 63.02 -24.42 -6.16
CA PRO A 18 62.42 -25.48 -5.36
C PRO A 18 61.12 -24.98 -4.69
N MET A 19 60.01 -25.64 -4.98
CA MET A 19 58.73 -25.43 -4.29
C MET A 19 58.82 -25.90 -2.83
N LEU A 20 58.81 -25.00 -1.89
CA LEU A 20 58.43 -25.29 -0.53
C LEU A 20 56.89 -25.56 -0.47
N PRO A 21 56.39 -26.51 0.31
CA PRO A 21 54.96 -26.73 0.42
C PRO A 21 54.31 -25.53 1.12
N VAL A 22 53.56 -24.73 0.38
CA VAL A 22 52.63 -23.77 0.96
C VAL A 22 51.54 -24.59 1.66
N ALA A 23 51.54 -24.58 2.97
CA ALA A 23 50.44 -25.08 3.77
C ALA A 23 49.17 -24.33 3.30
N ALA A 24 48.24 -25.08 2.68
CA ALA A 24 46.92 -24.53 2.34
C ALA A 24 46.23 -24.13 3.63
N GLN A 25 46.25 -22.80 3.92
CA GLN A 25 45.36 -22.25 4.93
C GLN A 25 43.94 -22.52 4.47
N ALA A 26 43.20 -23.31 5.24
CA ALA A 26 41.79 -23.47 5.06
C ALA A 26 41.15 -22.05 4.99
N PRO A 27 40.24 -21.78 4.04
CA PRO A 27 39.61 -20.48 3.97
C PRO A 27 38.93 -20.22 5.31
N MET A 28 39.45 -19.27 6.07
CA MET A 28 38.70 -18.70 7.18
C MET A 28 37.37 -18.23 6.57
N ALA A 29 36.25 -18.79 7.02
CA ALA A 29 34.94 -18.32 6.65
C ALA A 29 34.93 -16.80 6.91
N ALA A 30 34.87 -16.02 5.83
CA ALA A 30 34.81 -14.56 5.96
C ALA A 30 33.58 -14.27 6.80
N THR A 31 33.76 -13.67 7.97
CA THR A 31 32.66 -13.16 8.76
C THR A 31 31.88 -12.20 7.89
N ALA A 32 30.57 -12.46 7.72
CA ALA A 32 29.71 -11.57 6.93
C ALA A 32 29.87 -10.13 7.42
N SER A 33 29.95 -9.17 6.49
CA SER A 33 30.01 -7.76 6.84
C SER A 33 28.78 -7.37 7.67
N GLU A 34 28.87 -6.33 8.48
CA GLU A 34 27.74 -5.88 9.29
C GLU A 34 26.54 -5.50 8.41
N ASP A 35 26.78 -4.92 7.21
CA ASP A 35 25.74 -4.67 6.22
C ASP A 35 25.06 -5.97 5.73
N ALA A 36 25.81 -7.01 5.47
CA ALA A 36 25.25 -8.30 5.08
C ALA A 36 24.42 -8.93 6.20
N ARG A 37 24.85 -8.77 7.47
CA ARG A 37 24.06 -9.19 8.64
C ARG A 37 22.76 -8.41 8.76
N LEU A 38 22.80 -7.08 8.59
CA LEU A 38 21.62 -6.23 8.58
C LEU A 38 20.65 -6.64 7.46
N THR A 39 21.15 -6.79 6.21
CA THR A 39 20.32 -7.21 5.08
C THR A 39 19.62 -8.53 5.37
N SER A 40 20.36 -9.55 5.82
CA SER A 40 19.79 -10.85 6.16
C SER A 40 18.72 -10.76 7.28
N PHE A 41 18.96 -9.89 8.29
CA PHE A 41 17.97 -9.62 9.33
C PHE A 41 16.71 -8.99 8.76
N LEU A 42 16.84 -7.92 7.97
CA LEU A 42 15.70 -7.20 7.38
C LEU A 42 14.88 -8.08 6.42
N ASP A 43 15.54 -8.91 5.62
CA ASP A 43 14.89 -9.87 4.72
C ASP A 43 14.08 -10.90 5.50
N GLY A 44 14.65 -11.42 6.59
CA GLY A 44 13.95 -12.36 7.49
C GLY A 44 12.73 -11.73 8.17
N GLU A 45 12.86 -10.52 8.70
CA GLU A 45 11.76 -9.79 9.33
C GLU A 45 10.68 -9.41 8.31
N PHE A 46 11.06 -9.02 7.09
CA PHE A 46 10.12 -8.74 6.00
C PHE A 46 9.34 -9.99 5.60
N ALA A 47 10.00 -11.12 5.44
CA ALA A 47 9.35 -12.38 5.13
C ALA A 47 8.35 -12.80 6.23
N GLU A 48 8.71 -12.59 7.50
CA GLU A 48 7.81 -12.85 8.62
C GLU A 48 6.62 -11.90 8.65
N TRP A 49 6.85 -10.61 8.39
CA TRP A 49 5.78 -9.62 8.31
C TRP A 49 4.76 -9.92 7.20
N VAL A 50 5.23 -10.35 6.03
CA VAL A 50 4.37 -10.67 4.87
C VAL A 50 3.40 -11.80 5.19
N LYS A 51 3.76 -12.78 6.04
CA LYS A 51 2.88 -13.89 6.45
C LYS A 51 1.56 -13.41 7.08
N GLY A 52 1.59 -12.30 7.79
CA GLY A 52 0.39 -11.68 8.36
C GLY A 52 -0.35 -10.72 7.44
N GLN A 53 0.07 -10.59 6.17
CA GLN A 53 -0.42 -9.58 5.22
C GLN A 53 -0.85 -10.19 3.88
N PRO A 54 -1.96 -10.97 3.82
CA PRO A 54 -2.42 -11.63 2.60
C PRO A 54 -2.55 -10.73 1.38
N GLN A 55 -3.02 -9.48 1.58
CA GLN A 55 -3.14 -8.52 0.49
C GLN A 55 -1.78 -8.02 -0.01
N LEU A 56 -0.78 -7.87 0.87
CA LEU A 56 0.59 -7.56 0.47
C LEU A 56 1.23 -8.74 -0.26
N ALA A 57 1.06 -9.96 0.25
CA ALA A 57 1.54 -11.17 -0.42
C ALA A 57 1.03 -11.24 -1.87
N THR A 58 -0.27 -10.97 -2.09
CA THR A 58 -0.85 -10.90 -3.44
C THR A 58 -0.20 -9.80 -4.30
N ARG A 59 0.05 -8.59 -3.77
CA ARG A 59 0.73 -7.51 -4.51
C ARG A 59 2.16 -7.86 -4.91
N LEU A 60 2.84 -8.66 -4.08
CA LEU A 60 4.19 -9.17 -4.35
C LEU A 60 4.19 -10.39 -5.30
N GLY A 61 3.02 -10.84 -5.75
CA GLY A 61 2.89 -12.02 -6.62
C GLY A 61 3.08 -13.35 -5.89
N LEU A 62 3.06 -13.35 -4.56
CA LEU A 62 3.14 -14.57 -3.76
C LEU A 62 1.78 -15.28 -3.75
N LYS A 63 1.81 -16.61 -3.89
CA LYS A 63 0.59 -17.45 -3.92
C LYS A 63 0.11 -17.88 -2.53
N THR A 64 0.70 -17.36 -1.45
CA THR A 64 0.32 -17.66 -0.07
C THR A 64 -0.90 -16.86 0.34
N ASP A 65 -1.85 -17.50 1.03
CA ASP A 65 -3.06 -16.87 1.60
C ASP A 65 -3.87 -16.05 0.57
N GLY A 66 -3.90 -16.51 -0.70
CA GLY A 66 -4.58 -15.85 -1.80
C GLY A 66 -6.11 -15.74 -1.61
N ASP A 67 -6.68 -16.55 -0.74
CA ASP A 67 -8.09 -16.61 -0.36
C ASP A 67 -8.46 -15.67 0.81
N LYS A 68 -7.46 -15.10 1.53
CA LYS A 68 -7.67 -14.35 2.76
C LYS A 68 -7.56 -12.83 2.57
N TRP A 69 -8.25 -12.10 3.45
CA TRP A 69 -8.07 -10.66 3.67
C TRP A 69 -7.12 -10.42 4.85
N ASN A 70 -6.53 -9.22 4.92
CA ASN A 70 -5.84 -8.79 6.13
C ASN A 70 -6.84 -8.71 7.29
N ASP A 71 -6.39 -9.09 8.49
CA ASP A 71 -7.14 -8.79 9.71
C ASP A 71 -7.02 -7.29 10.02
N ILE A 72 -8.16 -6.60 9.96
CA ILE A 72 -8.26 -5.16 10.25
C ILE A 72 -8.76 -4.87 11.67
N SER A 73 -8.78 -5.85 12.57
CA SER A 73 -9.17 -5.65 13.96
C SER A 73 -8.18 -4.79 14.74
N ASP A 74 -8.64 -4.16 15.82
CA ASP A 74 -7.77 -3.43 16.73
C ASP A 74 -6.75 -4.35 17.40
N ALA A 75 -7.12 -5.61 17.67
CA ALA A 75 -6.21 -6.61 18.22
C ALA A 75 -5.05 -6.93 17.25
N ALA A 76 -5.34 -7.07 15.96
CA ALA A 76 -4.31 -7.28 14.94
C ALA A 76 -3.39 -6.04 14.81
N ALA A 77 -3.97 -4.84 14.87
CA ALA A 77 -3.20 -3.60 14.84
C ALA A 77 -2.25 -3.49 16.05
N ASP A 78 -2.73 -3.81 17.26
CA ASP A 78 -1.91 -3.83 18.48
C ASP A 78 -0.81 -4.92 18.43
N ALA A 79 -1.12 -6.10 17.90
CA ALA A 79 -0.15 -7.17 17.68
C ALA A 79 0.95 -6.74 16.69
N GLN A 80 0.58 -6.05 15.62
CA GLN A 80 1.51 -5.52 14.63
C GLN A 80 2.49 -4.49 15.22
N VAL A 81 2.01 -3.60 16.10
CA VAL A 81 2.87 -2.65 16.81
C VAL A 81 3.86 -3.38 17.71
N LYS A 82 3.38 -4.34 18.51
CA LYS A 82 4.24 -5.16 19.39
C LYS A 82 5.33 -5.89 18.61
N TRP A 83 4.94 -6.48 17.47
CA TRP A 83 5.88 -7.17 16.59
C TRP A 83 6.96 -6.22 16.05
N ARG A 84 6.58 -5.03 15.53
CA ARG A 84 7.55 -4.04 15.02
C ARG A 84 8.50 -3.55 16.10
N GLN A 85 7.99 -3.27 17.30
CA GLN A 85 8.82 -2.88 18.45
C GLN A 85 9.82 -3.98 18.86
N ALA A 86 9.35 -5.22 18.91
CA ALA A 86 10.22 -6.36 19.21
C ALA A 86 11.27 -6.60 18.11
N SER A 87 10.90 -6.46 16.85
CA SER A 87 11.81 -6.54 15.70
C SER A 87 12.90 -5.47 15.78
N ALA A 88 12.52 -4.20 15.99
CA ALA A 88 13.49 -3.12 16.16
C ALA A 88 14.43 -3.34 17.35
N ALA A 89 13.92 -3.87 18.46
CA ALA A 89 14.73 -4.23 19.64
C ALA A 89 15.72 -5.36 19.30
N ARG A 90 15.30 -6.41 18.58
CA ARG A 90 16.21 -7.48 18.11
C ARG A 90 17.30 -6.94 17.20
N MET A 91 16.95 -6.07 16.23
CA MET A 91 17.93 -5.41 15.37
C MET A 91 18.98 -4.66 16.18
N LYS A 92 18.55 -3.81 17.13
CA LYS A 92 19.45 -3.03 17.99
C LYS A 92 20.40 -3.91 18.84
N ALA A 93 19.95 -5.09 19.23
CA ALA A 93 20.75 -6.04 19.99
C ALA A 93 21.75 -6.84 19.14
N MET A 94 21.44 -7.05 17.85
CA MET A 94 22.21 -7.93 16.96
C MET A 94 23.17 -7.19 16.03
N ILE A 95 22.86 -5.95 15.67
CA ILE A 95 23.57 -5.16 14.64
C ILE A 95 24.25 -3.96 15.28
N ASP A 96 25.56 -3.85 15.07
CA ASP A 96 26.35 -2.69 15.50
C ASP A 96 26.25 -1.58 14.44
N ARG A 97 25.38 -0.59 14.69
CA ARG A 97 25.15 0.54 13.76
C ARG A 97 26.45 1.25 13.36
N ALA A 98 27.44 1.36 14.25
CA ALA A 98 28.68 2.07 13.98
C ALA A 98 29.57 1.35 12.93
N LYS A 99 29.37 0.05 12.71
CA LYS A 99 30.08 -0.76 11.73
C LYS A 99 29.38 -0.85 10.37
N LEU A 100 28.19 -0.26 10.26
CA LEU A 100 27.46 -0.21 9.00
C LEU A 100 28.02 0.86 8.07
N SER A 101 27.91 0.63 6.76
CA SER A 101 28.10 1.67 5.74
C SER A 101 27.07 2.79 5.92
N ALA A 102 27.27 3.92 5.23
CA ALA A 102 26.29 5.02 5.25
C ALA A 102 24.88 4.56 4.81
N GLU A 103 24.78 3.70 3.79
CA GLU A 103 23.52 3.11 3.35
C GLU A 103 22.93 2.16 4.40
N GLY A 104 23.75 1.29 4.99
CA GLY A 104 23.35 0.40 6.06
C GLY A 104 22.79 1.16 7.26
N GLN A 105 23.43 2.29 7.65
CA GLN A 105 22.93 3.15 8.73
C GLN A 105 21.57 3.73 8.41
N VAL A 106 21.31 4.16 7.18
CA VAL A 106 19.99 4.65 6.75
C VAL A 106 18.93 3.56 6.85
N ASN A 107 19.22 2.36 6.35
CA ASN A 107 18.29 1.23 6.42
C ASN A 107 17.97 0.83 7.87
N TYR A 108 19.00 0.82 8.74
CA TYR A 108 18.84 0.58 10.17
C TYR A 108 17.95 1.62 10.85
N ASP A 109 18.19 2.91 10.56
CA ASP A 109 17.44 4.03 11.13
C ASP A 109 15.99 4.04 10.67
N ILE A 110 15.74 3.74 9.37
CA ILE A 110 14.37 3.60 8.82
C ILE A 110 13.62 2.48 9.56
N TRP A 111 14.24 1.30 9.74
CA TRP A 111 13.57 0.19 10.43
C TRP A 111 13.23 0.51 11.89
N ALA A 112 14.14 1.19 12.59
CA ALA A 112 13.89 1.66 13.95
C ALA A 112 12.78 2.72 14.00
N LEU A 113 12.79 3.68 13.09
CA LEU A 113 11.78 4.74 12.98
C LEU A 113 10.38 4.17 12.69
N GLU A 114 10.29 3.16 11.80
CA GLU A 114 9.00 2.53 11.46
C GLU A 114 8.32 1.86 12.66
N ALA A 115 9.07 1.38 13.65
CA ALA A 115 8.48 0.86 14.89
C ALA A 115 7.84 1.98 15.75
N GLU A 116 8.47 3.16 15.82
CA GLU A 116 7.94 4.34 16.50
C GLU A 116 6.71 4.90 15.77
N ARG A 117 6.78 5.00 14.43
CA ARG A 117 5.68 5.43 13.57
C ARG A 117 4.48 4.52 13.68
N ALA A 118 4.68 3.20 13.72
CA ALA A 118 3.60 2.23 13.89
C ALA A 118 2.86 2.44 15.20
N ALA A 119 3.58 2.65 16.31
CA ALA A 119 2.98 2.93 17.61
C ALA A 119 2.18 4.22 17.62
N LEU A 120 2.75 5.31 17.11
CA LEU A 120 2.08 6.61 17.02
C LEU A 120 0.84 6.55 16.10
N SER A 121 0.98 5.90 14.95
CA SER A 121 -0.13 5.67 14.01
C SER A 121 -1.25 4.87 14.66
N ASN A 122 -0.94 3.81 15.40
CA ASN A 122 -1.93 2.98 16.07
C ASN A 122 -2.62 3.72 17.24
N ALA A 123 -1.91 4.54 17.98
CA ALA A 123 -2.49 5.39 19.03
C ALA A 123 -3.54 6.36 18.46
N ASN A 124 -3.36 6.79 17.21
CA ASN A 124 -4.26 7.68 16.49
C ASN A 124 -5.30 6.95 15.62
N ARG A 125 -5.45 5.62 15.73
CA ARG A 125 -6.34 4.83 14.86
C ARG A 125 -7.79 5.26 14.87
N ILE A 126 -8.25 5.85 15.98
CA ILE A 126 -9.62 6.34 16.14
C ILE A 126 -9.98 7.46 15.16
N TYR A 127 -8.99 8.24 14.72
CA TYR A 127 -9.19 9.33 13.74
C TYR A 127 -9.22 8.84 12.29
N ARG A 128 -8.91 7.55 12.06
CA ARG A 128 -8.82 6.94 10.73
C ARG A 128 -9.67 5.67 10.64
N PRO A 129 -10.98 5.77 10.92
CA PRO A 129 -11.86 4.61 10.79
C PRO A 129 -11.95 4.16 9.32
N PRO A 130 -12.24 2.87 9.07
CA PRO A 130 -12.14 2.27 7.74
C PRO A 130 -12.99 2.90 6.64
N PHE A 131 -14.07 3.61 7.00
CA PHE A 131 -14.96 4.25 6.01
C PHE A 131 -14.69 5.74 5.78
N TYR A 132 -13.82 6.41 6.56
CA TYR A 132 -13.67 7.87 6.51
C TYR A 132 -12.64 8.38 5.50
N SER A 133 -12.07 7.55 4.69
CA SER A 133 -11.21 8.00 3.58
C SER A 133 -12.02 8.20 2.31
N ARG A 134 -11.83 9.34 1.63
CA ARG A 134 -12.44 9.58 0.32
C ARG A 134 -11.89 8.64 -0.76
N LEU A 135 -10.57 8.40 -0.74
CA LEU A 135 -9.88 7.61 -1.75
C LEU A 135 -9.77 6.12 -1.37
N TYR A 136 -9.77 5.84 -0.07
CA TYR A 136 -9.43 4.53 0.47
C TYR A 136 -10.49 4.03 1.46
N SER A 137 -11.78 4.29 1.18
CA SER A 137 -12.86 3.77 2.01
C SER A 137 -13.04 2.28 1.82
N LEU A 138 -13.21 1.55 2.92
CA LEU A 138 -13.22 0.09 2.93
C LEU A 138 -14.24 -0.51 1.93
N HIS A 139 -15.43 0.11 1.81
CA HIS A 139 -16.48 -0.39 0.91
C HIS A 139 -16.05 -0.41 -0.57
N SER A 140 -15.17 0.50 -0.98
CA SER A 140 -14.63 0.57 -2.35
C SER A 140 -13.29 -0.15 -2.50
N GLN A 141 -12.45 -0.16 -1.47
CA GLN A 141 -11.13 -0.81 -1.52
C GLN A 141 -11.20 -2.32 -1.71
N LEU A 142 -12.19 -2.99 -1.09
CA LEU A 142 -12.29 -4.45 -1.19
C LEU A 142 -12.59 -4.91 -2.63
N PRO A 143 -13.62 -4.38 -3.33
CA PRO A 143 -13.82 -4.71 -4.74
C PRO A 143 -12.70 -4.20 -5.65
N ASP A 144 -12.15 -3.01 -5.40
CA ASP A 144 -11.02 -2.46 -6.17
C ASP A 144 -9.79 -3.38 -6.12
N PHE A 145 -9.46 -3.90 -4.94
CA PHE A 145 -8.36 -4.86 -4.78
C PHE A 145 -8.58 -6.12 -5.62
N LEU A 146 -9.80 -6.65 -5.66
CA LEU A 146 -10.13 -7.83 -6.45
C LEU A 146 -10.01 -7.56 -7.95
N ILE A 147 -10.51 -6.42 -8.40
CA ILE A 147 -10.51 -6.04 -9.82
C ILE A 147 -9.09 -5.71 -10.30
N ASN A 148 -8.36 -4.87 -9.57
CA ASN A 148 -7.13 -4.25 -10.06
C ASN A 148 -5.84 -4.92 -9.56
N THR A 149 -5.90 -5.73 -8.49
CA THR A 149 -4.70 -6.31 -7.86
C THR A 149 -4.70 -7.84 -7.86
N HIS A 150 -5.86 -8.47 -7.66
CA HIS A 150 -5.94 -9.93 -7.59
C HIS A 150 -5.88 -10.54 -9.00
N SER A 151 -4.66 -10.93 -9.42
CA SER A 151 -4.45 -11.63 -10.68
C SER A 151 -5.04 -13.04 -10.64
N VAL A 152 -5.65 -13.47 -11.75
CA VAL A 152 -6.20 -14.81 -11.93
C VAL A 152 -5.51 -15.45 -13.13
N ALA A 153 -4.57 -16.36 -12.88
CA ALA A 153 -3.79 -17.07 -13.88
C ALA A 153 -4.21 -18.55 -14.06
N ASP A 154 -4.91 -19.10 -13.08
CA ASP A 154 -5.36 -20.50 -13.05
C ASP A 154 -6.67 -20.66 -12.24
N ALA A 155 -7.19 -21.88 -12.19
CA ALA A 155 -8.40 -22.23 -11.44
C ALA A 155 -8.25 -21.98 -9.92
N THR A 156 -7.05 -22.14 -9.37
CA THR A 156 -6.78 -21.90 -7.94
C THR A 156 -6.90 -20.42 -7.62
N ASP A 157 -6.34 -19.55 -8.45
CA ASP A 157 -6.47 -18.10 -8.29
C ASP A 157 -7.94 -17.66 -8.39
N LEU A 158 -8.71 -18.26 -9.30
CA LEU A 158 -10.14 -17.97 -9.43
C LEU A 158 -10.93 -18.42 -8.18
N LYS A 159 -10.62 -19.59 -7.62
CA LYS A 159 -11.21 -20.06 -6.35
C LYS A 159 -10.84 -19.11 -5.20
N ASN A 160 -9.60 -18.65 -5.12
CA ASN A 160 -9.13 -17.68 -4.14
C ASN A 160 -9.85 -16.32 -4.29
N TYR A 161 -10.04 -15.86 -5.53
CA TYR A 161 -10.85 -14.66 -5.81
C TYR A 161 -12.26 -14.78 -5.25
N ILE A 162 -12.94 -15.91 -5.53
CA ILE A 162 -14.31 -16.19 -5.04
C ILE A 162 -14.34 -16.26 -3.50
N ALA A 163 -13.35 -16.89 -2.88
CA ALA A 163 -13.21 -16.93 -1.43
C ALA A 163 -13.08 -15.54 -0.81
N ARG A 164 -12.28 -14.65 -1.42
CA ARG A 164 -12.19 -13.25 -1.01
C ARG A 164 -13.51 -12.50 -1.19
N VAL A 165 -14.27 -12.74 -2.27
CA VAL A 165 -15.62 -12.16 -2.41
C VAL A 165 -16.51 -12.58 -1.23
N ARG A 166 -16.49 -13.88 -0.85
CA ARG A 166 -17.22 -14.40 0.31
C ARG A 166 -16.78 -13.77 1.65
N GLY A 167 -15.54 -13.31 1.74
CA GLY A 167 -14.98 -12.65 2.94
C GLY A 167 -15.36 -11.17 3.07
N ILE A 168 -15.83 -10.49 2.02
CA ILE A 168 -16.16 -9.06 2.04
C ILE A 168 -17.19 -8.71 3.13
N PRO A 169 -18.29 -9.44 3.33
CA PRO A 169 -19.28 -9.13 4.38
C PRO A 169 -18.64 -8.99 5.76
N ALA A 170 -17.79 -9.93 6.16
CA ALA A 170 -17.13 -9.90 7.46
C ALA A 170 -16.19 -8.68 7.60
N GLN A 171 -15.45 -8.32 6.53
CA GLN A 171 -14.62 -7.13 6.51
C GLN A 171 -15.44 -5.85 6.67
N LEU A 172 -16.59 -5.75 5.98
CA LEU A 172 -17.49 -4.60 6.10
C LEU A 172 -18.07 -4.49 7.52
N ASP A 173 -18.49 -5.59 8.12
CA ASP A 173 -19.05 -5.60 9.48
C ASP A 173 -18.00 -5.18 10.51
N LEU A 174 -16.78 -5.70 10.44
CA LEU A 174 -15.66 -5.27 11.29
C LEU A 174 -15.30 -3.79 11.07
N GLY A 175 -15.32 -3.34 9.81
CA GLY A 175 -15.14 -1.93 9.48
C GLY A 175 -16.22 -1.03 10.10
N LEU A 176 -17.49 -1.46 10.09
CA LEU A 176 -18.57 -0.74 10.74
C LEU A 176 -18.41 -0.67 12.27
N GLU A 177 -18.00 -1.77 12.90
CA GLU A 177 -17.72 -1.80 14.34
C GLU A 177 -16.67 -0.75 14.74
N ARG A 178 -15.54 -0.73 14.04
CA ARG A 178 -14.47 0.23 14.28
C ARG A 178 -14.90 1.66 14.00
N THR A 179 -15.68 1.89 12.95
CA THR A 179 -16.17 3.22 12.62
C THR A 179 -17.14 3.74 13.69
N ARG A 180 -18.04 2.88 14.17
CA ARG A 180 -18.93 3.21 15.28
C ARG A 180 -18.16 3.51 16.58
N ALA A 181 -17.05 2.84 16.84
CA ALA A 181 -16.19 3.17 17.97
C ALA A 181 -15.61 4.60 17.86
N SER A 182 -15.17 5.01 16.66
CA SER A 182 -14.73 6.38 16.39
C SER A 182 -15.87 7.41 16.59
N GLU A 183 -17.08 7.09 16.11
CA GLU A 183 -18.26 7.96 16.29
C GLU A 183 -18.63 8.15 17.76
N ARG A 184 -18.57 7.08 18.58
CA ARG A 184 -18.78 7.18 20.04
C ARG A 184 -17.77 8.07 20.73
N ALA A 185 -16.56 8.15 20.22
CA ALA A 185 -15.51 9.08 20.69
C ALA A 185 -15.62 10.49 20.09
N GLY A 186 -16.68 10.78 19.33
CA GLY A 186 -16.90 12.09 18.72
C GLY A 186 -16.15 12.33 17.39
N VAL A 187 -15.46 11.33 16.87
CA VAL A 187 -14.80 11.43 15.56
C VAL A 187 -15.82 11.06 14.48
N ARG A 188 -16.27 12.06 13.71
CA ARG A 188 -17.30 11.91 12.70
C ARG A 188 -16.82 12.39 11.34
N ALA A 189 -17.20 11.65 10.29
CA ALA A 189 -16.96 12.07 8.91
C ALA A 189 -17.83 13.27 8.54
N PRO A 190 -17.33 14.22 7.73
CA PRO A 190 -18.16 15.28 7.18
C PRO A 190 -19.25 14.71 6.24
N LYS A 191 -20.36 15.48 6.16
CA LYS A 191 -21.57 15.09 5.42
C LYS A 191 -21.27 14.60 4.01
N PHE A 192 -20.43 15.30 3.25
CA PHE A 192 -20.09 14.93 1.87
C PHE A 192 -19.39 13.57 1.75
N GLN A 193 -18.62 13.16 2.77
CA GLN A 193 -17.99 11.83 2.78
C GLN A 193 -19.02 10.74 3.01
N ILE A 194 -19.97 10.95 3.93
CA ILE A 194 -21.05 10.00 4.19
C ILE A 194 -21.94 9.84 2.95
N GLU A 195 -22.28 10.94 2.27
CA GLU A 195 -23.03 10.92 1.00
C GLU A 195 -22.31 10.11 -0.08
N ASN A 196 -20.98 10.28 -0.22
CA ASN A 196 -20.17 9.50 -1.14
C ASN A 196 -20.15 7.99 -0.83
N ILE A 197 -20.16 7.61 0.46
CA ILE A 197 -20.26 6.19 0.87
C ILE A 197 -21.58 5.60 0.41
N ILE A 198 -22.70 6.30 0.62
CA ILE A 198 -24.03 5.85 0.19
C ILE A 198 -24.06 5.65 -1.33
N VAL A 199 -23.61 6.64 -2.09
CA VAL A 199 -23.57 6.57 -3.56
C VAL A 199 -22.69 5.41 -4.03
N GLY A 200 -21.48 5.28 -3.48
CA GLY A 200 -20.54 4.23 -3.84
C GLY A 200 -21.06 2.82 -3.51
N ALA A 201 -21.58 2.63 -2.30
CA ALA A 201 -22.13 1.35 -1.85
C ALA A 201 -23.35 0.93 -2.67
N THR A 202 -24.24 1.87 -3.00
CA THR A 202 -25.40 1.62 -3.86
C THR A 202 -24.96 1.20 -5.26
N LYS A 203 -23.99 1.90 -5.86
CA LYS A 203 -23.48 1.57 -7.20
C LYS A 203 -22.86 0.17 -7.26
N LEU A 204 -22.14 -0.24 -6.23
CA LEU A 204 -21.46 -1.55 -6.17
C LEU A 204 -22.44 -2.73 -6.11
N THR A 205 -23.67 -2.49 -5.70
CA THR A 205 -24.74 -3.52 -5.58
C THR A 205 -25.89 -3.26 -6.54
N SER A 206 -25.66 -2.55 -7.63
CA SER A 206 -26.61 -2.26 -8.71
C SER A 206 -26.27 -3.05 -9.98
N GLY A 207 -27.29 -3.30 -10.83
CA GLY A 207 -27.14 -4.07 -12.07
C GLY A 207 -27.03 -5.57 -11.85
N ALA A 208 -26.72 -6.32 -12.91
CA ALA A 208 -26.59 -7.78 -12.79
C ALA A 208 -25.36 -8.16 -11.93
N PRO A 209 -25.45 -9.15 -11.03
CA PRO A 209 -26.57 -10.08 -10.81
C PRO A 209 -27.62 -9.60 -9.78
N PHE A 210 -27.52 -8.38 -9.24
CA PHE A 210 -28.37 -7.87 -8.16
C PHE A 210 -29.77 -7.44 -8.65
N GLY A 211 -29.90 -7.15 -9.93
CA GLY A 211 -31.11 -6.71 -10.61
C GLY A 211 -30.87 -6.57 -12.12
N ASP A 212 -31.81 -5.93 -12.81
CA ASP A 212 -31.69 -5.65 -14.24
C ASP A 212 -30.66 -4.57 -14.54
N GLY A 213 -30.12 -4.58 -15.77
CA GLY A 213 -29.16 -3.60 -16.25
C GLY A 213 -27.78 -4.15 -16.53
N PRO A 214 -26.77 -3.27 -16.73
CA PRO A 214 -25.39 -3.67 -16.94
C PRO A 214 -24.81 -4.46 -15.77
N ASP A 215 -23.77 -5.23 -16.03
CA ASP A 215 -23.08 -5.97 -14.99
C ASP A 215 -22.52 -5.07 -13.90
N ALA A 216 -22.70 -5.44 -12.65
CA ALA A 216 -21.96 -4.86 -11.54
C ALA A 216 -20.45 -5.14 -11.69
N ALA A 217 -19.60 -4.21 -11.23
CA ALA A 217 -18.16 -4.23 -11.49
C ALA A 217 -17.48 -5.57 -11.15
N LEU A 218 -17.76 -6.16 -9.98
CA LEU A 218 -17.20 -7.47 -9.60
C LEU A 218 -17.72 -8.62 -10.49
N TRP A 219 -18.96 -8.53 -10.94
CA TRP A 219 -19.52 -9.56 -11.82
C TRP A 219 -18.94 -9.49 -13.22
N ALA A 220 -18.76 -8.29 -13.75
CA ALA A 220 -18.07 -8.08 -15.02
C ALA A 220 -16.62 -8.58 -14.96
N ASP A 221 -15.90 -8.24 -13.89
CA ASP A 221 -14.48 -8.60 -13.72
C ASP A 221 -14.30 -10.13 -13.63
N VAL A 222 -15.05 -10.81 -12.76
CA VAL A 222 -14.91 -12.26 -12.60
C VAL A 222 -15.27 -13.02 -13.88
N LYS A 223 -16.27 -12.56 -14.63
CA LYS A 223 -16.59 -13.13 -15.95
C LYS A 223 -15.42 -12.96 -16.92
N ALA A 224 -14.88 -11.76 -17.04
CA ALA A 224 -13.76 -11.47 -17.92
C ALA A 224 -12.51 -12.29 -17.59
N LYS A 225 -12.17 -12.40 -16.31
CA LYS A 225 -11.05 -13.22 -15.82
C LYS A 225 -11.27 -14.71 -16.12
N THR A 226 -12.47 -15.22 -15.92
CA THR A 226 -12.83 -16.62 -16.21
C THR A 226 -12.77 -16.92 -17.71
N GLU A 227 -13.35 -16.06 -18.55
CA GLU A 227 -13.29 -16.23 -20.00
C GLU A 227 -11.85 -16.22 -20.54
N LYS A 228 -10.99 -15.40 -19.95
CA LYS A 228 -9.55 -15.39 -20.30
C LYS A 228 -8.89 -16.75 -20.04
N LEU A 229 -9.21 -17.42 -18.93
CA LEU A 229 -8.68 -18.77 -18.64
C LEU A 229 -9.21 -19.81 -19.61
N VAL A 230 -10.48 -19.74 -19.95
CA VAL A 230 -11.08 -20.66 -20.94
C VAL A 230 -10.49 -20.44 -22.32
N ALA A 231 -10.34 -19.22 -22.77
CA ALA A 231 -9.73 -18.88 -24.06
C ALA A 231 -8.26 -19.31 -24.13
N ALA A 232 -7.54 -19.29 -23.00
CA ALA A 232 -6.17 -19.79 -22.91
C ALA A 232 -6.08 -21.33 -22.82
N GLY A 233 -7.21 -22.04 -22.73
CA GLY A 233 -7.24 -23.50 -22.57
C GLY A 233 -6.78 -24.00 -21.18
N THR A 234 -6.63 -23.10 -20.19
CA THR A 234 -6.16 -23.44 -18.84
C THR A 234 -7.31 -23.79 -17.88
N LEU A 235 -8.56 -23.53 -18.27
CA LEU A 235 -9.74 -23.87 -17.49
C LEU A 235 -10.81 -24.48 -18.42
N PRO A 236 -11.26 -25.74 -18.19
CA PRO A 236 -12.35 -26.36 -18.95
C PRO A 236 -13.66 -25.56 -18.80
N ARG A 237 -14.45 -25.44 -19.86
CA ARG A 237 -15.71 -24.70 -19.88
C ARG A 237 -16.66 -25.14 -18.75
N ALA A 238 -16.83 -26.43 -18.55
CA ALA A 238 -17.71 -26.96 -17.51
C ALA A 238 -17.29 -26.54 -16.09
N GLU A 239 -15.97 -26.50 -15.80
CA GLU A 239 -15.46 -26.02 -14.51
C GLU A 239 -15.59 -24.50 -14.41
N ALA A 240 -15.38 -23.77 -15.50
CA ALA A 240 -15.58 -22.32 -15.57
C ALA A 240 -17.02 -21.92 -15.23
N ASP A 241 -17.99 -22.63 -15.83
CA ASP A 241 -19.41 -22.36 -15.60
C ASP A 241 -19.81 -22.66 -14.14
N ALA A 242 -19.27 -23.72 -13.54
CA ALA A 242 -19.48 -24.02 -12.12
C ALA A 242 -18.89 -22.93 -11.20
N LEU A 243 -17.66 -22.49 -11.46
CA LEU A 243 -17.01 -21.42 -10.69
C LEU A 243 -17.71 -20.06 -10.86
N LEU A 244 -18.24 -19.77 -12.06
CA LEU A 244 -19.06 -18.55 -12.28
C LEU A 244 -20.38 -18.62 -11.50
N ALA A 245 -21.01 -19.78 -11.38
CA ALA A 245 -22.21 -19.95 -10.55
C ALA A 245 -21.91 -19.72 -9.06
N GLU A 246 -20.75 -20.22 -8.57
CA GLU A 246 -20.27 -19.94 -7.22
C GLU A 246 -19.98 -18.46 -7.01
N ALA A 247 -19.27 -17.82 -7.95
CA ALA A 247 -18.97 -16.40 -7.92
C ALA A 247 -20.25 -15.55 -7.88
N ARG A 248 -21.26 -15.90 -8.70
CA ARG A 248 -22.56 -15.24 -8.71
C ARG A 248 -23.24 -15.31 -7.34
N THR A 249 -23.23 -16.47 -6.72
CA THR A 249 -23.79 -16.68 -5.39
C THR A 249 -23.07 -15.84 -4.34
N ALA A 250 -21.73 -15.82 -4.37
CA ALA A 250 -20.91 -15.02 -3.46
C ALA A 250 -21.15 -13.51 -3.62
N ILE A 251 -21.28 -13.04 -4.87
CA ILE A 251 -21.57 -11.62 -5.17
C ILE A 251 -22.97 -11.24 -4.69
N LEU A 252 -23.99 -12.06 -4.93
CA LEU A 252 -25.34 -11.79 -4.44
C LEU A 252 -25.41 -11.65 -2.91
N ALA A 253 -24.59 -12.40 -2.18
CA ALA A 253 -24.47 -12.30 -0.72
C ALA A 253 -23.86 -10.96 -0.24
N LEU A 254 -23.29 -10.14 -1.12
CA LEU A 254 -22.78 -8.81 -0.77
C LEU A 254 -23.92 -7.80 -0.52
N LYS A 255 -25.08 -7.96 -1.18
CA LYS A 255 -26.19 -6.99 -1.11
C LYS A 255 -26.61 -6.65 0.32
N PRO A 256 -26.90 -7.61 1.22
CA PRO A 256 -27.25 -7.28 2.59
C PRO A 256 -26.10 -6.66 3.39
N ALA A 257 -24.85 -7.01 3.11
CA ALA A 257 -23.69 -6.41 3.80
C ALA A 257 -23.50 -4.94 3.42
N TYR A 258 -23.59 -4.62 2.13
CA TYR A 258 -23.60 -3.23 1.66
C TYR A 258 -24.86 -2.47 2.12
N GLY A 259 -26.01 -3.15 2.23
CA GLY A 259 -27.21 -2.59 2.86
C GLY A 259 -26.93 -2.06 4.27
N ARG A 260 -26.27 -2.85 5.12
CA ARG A 260 -25.85 -2.40 6.47
C ARG A 260 -24.92 -1.19 6.45
N VAL A 261 -24.03 -1.09 5.46
CA VAL A 261 -23.17 0.10 5.28
C VAL A 261 -24.01 1.33 4.91
N ILE A 262 -24.97 1.17 3.99
CA ILE A 262 -25.89 2.24 3.56
C ILE A 262 -26.78 2.70 4.74
N ASP A 263 -27.35 1.76 5.49
CA ASP A 263 -28.20 2.05 6.65
C ASP A 263 -27.42 2.84 7.73
N TRP A 264 -26.21 2.37 8.06
CA TRP A 264 -25.32 3.09 8.97
C TRP A 264 -25.00 4.49 8.45
N ALA A 265 -24.59 4.62 7.18
CA ALA A 265 -24.23 5.90 6.59
C ALA A 265 -25.43 6.86 6.56
N THR A 266 -26.62 6.37 6.21
CA THR A 266 -27.86 7.16 6.20
C THR A 266 -28.21 7.67 7.61
N ALA A 267 -28.10 6.82 8.63
CA ALA A 267 -28.31 7.23 10.01
C ALA A 267 -27.27 8.28 10.47
N SER A 268 -26.00 8.14 10.04
CA SER A 268 -24.92 9.05 10.40
C SER A 268 -25.07 10.45 9.79
N LEU A 269 -25.83 10.62 8.70
CA LEU A 269 -26.11 11.94 8.09
C LEU A 269 -26.75 12.94 9.07
N ALA A 270 -27.60 12.46 9.99
CA ALA A 270 -28.28 13.30 10.95
C ALA A 270 -27.33 14.04 11.91
N THR A 271 -26.14 13.51 12.13
CA THR A 271 -25.12 14.04 13.05
C THR A 271 -23.81 14.40 12.36
N ALA A 272 -23.73 14.25 11.03
CA ALA A 272 -22.55 14.54 10.25
C ALA A 272 -22.28 16.06 10.20
N PRO A 273 -21.04 16.52 10.49
CA PRO A 273 -20.72 17.94 10.41
C PRO A 273 -20.76 18.43 8.96
N SER A 274 -21.37 19.62 8.75
CA SER A 274 -21.53 20.24 7.43
C SER A 274 -20.79 21.57 7.29
N GLY A 275 -20.24 22.10 8.39
CA GLY A 275 -19.50 23.37 8.43
C GLY A 275 -17.99 23.19 8.22
N ARG A 276 -17.20 23.87 9.03
CA ARG A 276 -15.73 23.77 9.00
C ARG A 276 -15.31 22.38 9.49
N VAL A 277 -14.77 21.57 8.60
CA VAL A 277 -14.51 20.14 8.79
C VAL A 277 -13.01 19.83 8.59
N GLY A 278 -12.18 20.25 9.49
CA GLY A 278 -10.77 19.88 9.49
C GLY A 278 -10.39 19.03 10.70
N ALA A 279 -9.20 18.44 10.70
CA ALA A 279 -8.71 17.66 11.83
C ALA A 279 -8.80 18.42 13.16
N GLY A 280 -8.56 19.74 13.14
CA GLY A 280 -8.64 20.60 14.32
C GLY A 280 -10.06 20.75 14.92
N SER A 281 -11.12 20.35 14.20
CA SER A 281 -12.49 20.36 14.74
C SER A 281 -12.86 19.08 15.49
N LEU A 282 -12.00 18.06 15.43
CA LEU A 282 -12.22 16.79 16.12
C LEU A 282 -11.81 16.87 17.59
N PRO A 283 -12.42 16.11 18.50
CA PRO A 283 -11.92 15.96 19.86
C PRO A 283 -10.45 15.50 19.85
N GLY A 284 -9.54 16.26 20.50
CA GLY A 284 -8.11 16.01 20.45
C GLY A 284 -7.44 16.23 19.08
N GLY A 285 -8.15 16.82 18.12
CA GLY A 285 -7.75 16.94 16.73
C GLY A 285 -6.47 17.74 16.51
N ALA A 286 -6.15 18.72 17.37
CA ALA A 286 -4.90 19.46 17.28
C ALA A 286 -3.67 18.57 17.52
N ALA A 287 -3.71 17.71 18.55
CA ALA A 287 -2.66 16.74 18.83
C ALA A 287 -2.57 15.68 17.73
N TYR A 288 -3.71 15.17 17.26
CA TYR A 288 -3.76 14.27 16.12
C TYR A 288 -3.10 14.88 14.89
N TYR A 289 -3.42 16.12 14.54
CA TYR A 289 -2.84 16.78 13.36
C TYR A 289 -1.33 17.00 13.51
N ALA A 290 -0.85 17.38 14.70
CA ALA A 290 0.59 17.48 14.97
C ALA A 290 1.31 16.13 14.78
N ASN A 291 0.70 15.03 15.25
CA ASN A 291 1.22 13.68 15.02
C ASN A 291 1.24 13.30 13.54
N GLU A 292 0.21 13.63 12.77
CA GLU A 292 0.18 13.39 11.32
C GLU A 292 1.25 14.22 10.58
N LEU A 293 1.49 15.46 10.99
CA LEU A 293 2.60 16.26 10.44
C LEU A 293 3.94 15.58 10.70
N LYS A 294 4.23 15.18 11.92
CA LYS A 294 5.45 14.45 12.27
C LYS A 294 5.60 13.15 11.47
N LEU A 295 4.54 12.35 11.36
CA LEU A 295 4.54 11.09 10.59
C LEU A 295 4.80 11.31 9.09
N ASN A 296 4.28 12.39 8.51
CA ASN A 296 4.34 12.62 7.06
C ASN A 296 5.56 13.45 6.64
N THR A 297 6.09 14.31 7.51
CA THR A 297 7.24 15.16 7.19
C THR A 297 8.56 14.65 7.76
N THR A 298 8.52 13.72 8.70
CA THR A 298 9.68 13.25 9.49
C THR A 298 10.43 14.38 10.19
N THR A 299 9.73 15.47 10.51
CA THR A 299 10.30 16.65 11.18
C THR A 299 9.45 17.03 12.40
N GLU A 300 10.00 17.90 13.25
CA GLU A 300 9.29 18.49 14.39
C GLU A 300 8.69 19.87 14.05
N LEU A 301 8.55 20.18 12.75
CA LEU A 301 7.99 21.47 12.31
C LEU A 301 6.51 21.58 12.66
N THR A 302 6.12 22.76 13.15
CA THR A 302 4.72 23.09 13.39
C THR A 302 3.96 23.31 12.08
N ALA A 303 2.63 23.22 12.12
CA ALA A 303 1.78 23.54 10.98
C ALA A 303 2.07 24.91 10.37
N GLU A 304 2.28 25.93 11.23
CA GLU A 304 2.60 27.29 10.78
C GLU A 304 3.98 27.35 10.10
N GLN A 305 5.00 26.70 10.66
CA GLN A 305 6.32 26.67 10.03
C GLN A 305 6.29 25.99 8.65
N ILE A 306 5.54 24.88 8.53
CA ILE A 306 5.34 24.20 7.24
C ILE A 306 4.59 25.10 6.26
N HIS A 307 3.53 25.78 6.71
CA HIS A 307 2.77 26.72 5.90
C HIS A 307 3.64 27.88 5.38
N GLN A 308 4.42 28.52 6.26
CA GLN A 308 5.32 29.60 5.88
C GLN A 308 6.45 29.13 4.93
N THR A 309 6.95 27.91 5.11
CA THR A 309 7.88 27.31 4.15
C THR A 309 7.22 27.15 2.78
N GLY A 310 5.98 26.64 2.74
CA GLY A 310 5.21 26.50 1.51
C GLY A 310 5.00 27.85 0.79
N LEU A 311 4.62 28.90 1.51
CA LEU A 311 4.44 30.23 0.92
C LEU A 311 5.75 30.77 0.31
N LYS A 312 6.88 30.63 0.99
CA LYS A 312 8.19 31.04 0.48
C LYS A 312 8.60 30.26 -0.79
N GLU A 313 8.40 28.93 -0.77
CA GLU A 313 8.74 28.09 -1.92
C GLU A 313 7.84 28.36 -3.13
N VAL A 314 6.53 28.58 -2.92
CA VAL A 314 5.63 28.98 -4.00
C VAL A 314 6.10 30.29 -4.63
N ALA A 315 6.37 31.32 -3.82
CA ALA A 315 6.88 32.62 -4.33
C ALA A 315 8.21 32.48 -5.08
N ARG A 316 9.15 31.65 -4.58
CA ARG A 316 10.42 31.36 -5.24
C ARG A 316 10.22 30.69 -6.60
N ILE A 317 9.42 29.62 -6.64
CA ILE A 317 9.13 28.83 -7.85
C ILE A 317 8.41 29.71 -8.88
N GLU A 318 7.44 30.52 -8.46
CA GLU A 318 6.74 31.43 -9.36
C GLU A 318 7.66 32.48 -9.98
N ALA A 319 8.59 33.04 -9.20
CA ALA A 319 9.59 33.98 -9.72
C ALA A 319 10.54 33.32 -10.73
N GLU A 320 10.98 32.10 -10.48
CA GLU A 320 11.79 31.31 -11.41
C GLU A 320 11.04 30.97 -12.69
N GLN A 321 9.77 30.57 -12.60
CA GLN A 321 8.91 30.33 -13.77
C GLN A 321 8.73 31.59 -14.62
N ASP A 322 8.51 32.74 -13.99
CA ASP A 322 8.42 34.03 -14.69
C ASP A 322 9.74 34.38 -15.38
N ALA A 323 10.88 34.10 -14.74
CA ALA A 323 12.20 34.33 -15.35
C ALA A 323 12.41 33.42 -16.57
N LEU A 324 12.08 32.13 -16.46
CA LEU A 324 12.15 31.16 -17.57
C LEU A 324 11.21 31.51 -18.71
N ALA A 325 9.98 31.95 -18.41
CA ALA A 325 9.03 32.41 -19.44
C ALA A 325 9.59 33.61 -20.22
N ARG A 326 10.20 34.58 -19.54
CA ARG A 326 10.85 35.72 -20.19
C ARG A 326 12.03 35.32 -21.05
N LEU A 327 12.85 34.36 -20.63
CA LEU A 327 13.94 33.79 -21.45
C LEU A 327 13.39 33.10 -22.72
N ALA A 328 12.18 32.54 -22.65
CA ALA A 328 11.49 31.96 -23.79
C ALA A 328 10.72 32.99 -24.65
N GLY A 329 10.87 34.29 -24.41
CA GLY A 329 10.22 35.37 -25.15
C GLY A 329 8.76 35.62 -24.76
N LEU A 330 8.32 35.08 -23.63
CA LEU A 330 6.97 35.28 -23.09
C LEU A 330 6.97 36.30 -21.95
N LYS A 331 5.82 36.93 -21.70
CA LYS A 331 5.70 37.96 -20.67
C LYS A 331 5.95 37.42 -19.25
N ASP A 332 5.31 36.31 -18.95
CA ASP A 332 5.31 35.66 -17.63
C ASP A 332 4.85 34.19 -17.73
N ARG A 333 4.81 33.47 -16.59
CA ARG A 333 4.31 32.09 -16.51
C ARG A 333 2.86 31.90 -16.98
N HIS A 334 1.99 32.93 -16.81
CA HIS A 334 0.60 32.84 -17.24
C HIS A 334 0.48 32.84 -18.75
N ALA A 335 1.32 33.66 -19.46
CA ALA A 335 1.40 33.63 -20.89
C ALA A 335 1.88 32.25 -21.40
N PHE A 336 2.85 31.61 -20.70
CA PHE A 336 3.29 30.25 -21.01
C PHE A 336 2.14 29.23 -20.84
N TYR A 337 1.41 29.28 -19.73
CA TYR A 337 0.28 28.35 -19.52
C TYR A 337 -0.84 28.55 -20.51
N ALA A 338 -1.17 29.79 -20.88
CA ALA A 338 -2.16 30.09 -21.91
C ALA A 338 -1.76 29.52 -23.28
N GLN A 339 -0.50 29.71 -23.69
CA GLN A 339 0.03 29.14 -24.92
C GLN A 339 -0.03 27.62 -24.92
N ARG A 340 0.36 26.97 -23.82
CA ARG A 340 0.30 25.52 -23.68
C ARG A 340 -1.14 24.98 -23.74
N ALA A 341 -2.08 25.64 -23.07
CA ALA A 341 -3.49 25.24 -23.10
C ALA A 341 -4.12 25.34 -24.51
N ALA A 342 -3.60 26.25 -25.34
CA ALA A 342 -4.05 26.38 -26.72
C ALA A 342 -3.47 25.30 -27.67
N MET A 343 -2.54 24.47 -27.21
CA MET A 343 -1.92 23.37 -27.99
C MET A 343 -2.67 22.04 -27.83
N PHE A 344 -3.60 21.94 -26.87
CA PHE A 344 -4.40 20.76 -26.57
C PHE A 344 -5.89 21.08 -26.58
#